data_dc42b820ae993c209f77af0c9f610070
#
_entry.id   dc42b820ae993c209f77af0c9f610070
#
_cell.length_a   1.000
_cell.length_b   1.000
_cell.length_c   1.000
_cell.angle_alpha   90.00
_cell.angle_beta   90.00
_cell.angle_gamma   90.00
#
_symmetry.space_group_name_H-M   'P 1'
#
loop_
_entity.id
_entity.type
_entity.pdbx_description
1 polymer ?
#
loop_
_entity_poly.entity_id
_entity_poly.type
_entity_poly.pdbx_seq_one_letter_code
_entity_poly.pdbx_strand_id
1 'polypeptide(L)'
;MIKNRFVSAAGPQRREELTYLESVVQELSQAEAEQDFNDIRAELESGGYLKNRGKKQPGFQRASKPRQFVSSAGLRILVGRSNRQNDRLTAKDADRRDIWLHTQKIHGSHVILCTGGQEPDEASLYEAACLAAYYSQGR
;
A
#
# COMPACT_ATOMS: atom_id res chain seq x y z
N MET A 1 28.82 -14.41 14.26
CA MET A 1 27.43 -14.58 14.60
C MET A 1 26.57 -13.48 14.07
N ILE A 2 25.64 -13.86 13.30
CA ILE A 2 24.73 -12.90 12.65
C ILE A 2 23.96 -12.08 13.67
N LYS A 3 23.53 -12.70 14.74
CA LYS A 3 22.77 -12.03 15.80
C LYS A 3 23.44 -10.80 16.37
N ASN A 4 24.73 -10.90 16.65
CA ASN A 4 25.47 -9.80 17.24
C ASN A 4 25.59 -8.63 16.29
N ARG A 5 25.76 -8.92 15.01
CA ARG A 5 25.80 -7.85 14.02
C ARG A 5 24.47 -7.13 13.91
N PHE A 6 23.39 -7.89 13.92
CA PHE A 6 22.07 -7.27 13.90
C PHE A 6 21.84 -6.36 15.09
N VAL A 7 22.16 -6.87 16.26
CA VAL A 7 21.90 -6.11 17.48
C VAL A 7 22.78 -4.87 17.57
N SER A 8 24.04 -5.00 17.23
CA SER A 8 24.99 -3.91 17.42
C SER A 8 24.98 -2.89 16.30
N ALA A 9 24.73 -3.31 15.09
CA ALA A 9 24.90 -2.44 13.93
C ALA A 9 23.60 -1.85 13.42
N ALA A 10 22.49 -2.23 13.99
CA ALA A 10 21.28 -2.13 13.22
C ALA A 10 20.17 -1.30 13.82
N GLY A 11 20.50 -0.30 14.61
CA GLY A 11 19.46 0.59 15.13
C GLY A 11 18.53 1.12 14.07
N PRO A 12 19.03 1.90 13.10
CA PRO A 12 18.19 2.44 12.03
C PRO A 12 17.61 1.39 11.11
N GLN A 13 18.44 0.45 10.68
CA GLN A 13 18.02 -0.62 9.76
C GLN A 13 16.95 -1.50 10.39
N ARG A 14 17.10 -1.81 11.66
CA ARG A 14 16.12 -2.59 12.40
C ARG A 14 14.79 -1.86 12.51
N ARG A 15 14.83 -0.56 12.70
CA ARG A 15 13.61 0.26 12.73
C ARG A 15 12.90 0.25 11.38
N GLU A 16 13.66 0.34 10.31
CA GLU A 16 13.10 0.28 8.96
C GLU A 16 12.41 -1.05 8.70
N GLU A 17 13.06 -2.15 9.08
CA GLU A 17 12.47 -3.48 8.93
C GLU A 17 11.21 -3.62 9.77
N LEU A 18 11.25 -3.16 11.01
CA LEU A 18 10.10 -3.22 11.89
C LEU A 18 8.95 -2.38 11.33
N THR A 19 9.26 -1.18 10.88
CA THR A 19 8.27 -0.30 10.26
C THR A 19 7.64 -0.95 9.04
N TYR A 20 8.46 -1.58 8.20
CA TYR A 20 7.97 -2.31 7.05
C TYR A 20 7.02 -3.44 7.45
N LEU A 21 7.43 -4.26 8.42
CA LEU A 21 6.61 -5.39 8.86
C LEU A 21 5.30 -4.92 9.52
N GLU A 22 5.35 -3.82 10.24
CA GLU A 22 4.14 -3.22 10.79
C GLU A 22 3.18 -2.77 9.67
N SER A 23 3.73 -2.23 8.59
CA SER A 23 2.90 -1.85 7.45
C SER A 23 2.26 -3.07 6.79
N VAL A 24 2.99 -4.19 6.74
CA VAL A 24 2.45 -5.46 6.21
C VAL A 24 1.31 -5.96 7.09
N VAL A 25 1.45 -5.88 8.40
CA VAL A 25 0.37 -6.25 9.32
C VAL A 25 -0.87 -5.39 9.08
N GLN A 26 -0.68 -4.09 8.86
CA GLN A 26 -1.78 -3.20 8.53
C GLN A 26 -2.47 -3.61 7.23
N GLU A 27 -1.69 -3.94 6.21
CA GLU A 27 -2.24 -4.37 4.93
C GLU A 27 -3.01 -5.68 5.07
N LEU A 28 -2.46 -6.63 5.85
CA LEU A 28 -3.14 -7.89 6.11
C LEU A 28 -4.48 -7.67 6.81
N SER A 29 -4.54 -6.71 7.71
CA SER A 29 -5.79 -6.38 8.41
C SER A 29 -6.86 -5.82 7.49
N GLN A 30 -6.45 -5.26 6.35
CA GLN A 30 -7.36 -4.68 5.36
C GLN A 30 -7.62 -5.60 4.17
N ALA A 31 -6.91 -6.73 4.09
CA ALA A 31 -7.06 -7.66 2.97
C ALA A 31 -8.45 -8.29 2.99
N GLU A 32 -9.08 -8.33 1.83
CA GLU A 32 -10.46 -8.82 1.68
C GLU A 32 -10.54 -10.04 0.76
N ALA A 33 -9.66 -10.10 -0.23
CA ALA A 33 -9.70 -11.14 -1.25
C ALA A 33 -8.46 -12.03 -1.16
N GLU A 34 -8.59 -13.24 -1.65
CA GLU A 34 -7.47 -14.17 -1.72
C GLU A 34 -6.29 -13.57 -2.48
N GLN A 35 -6.55 -12.80 -3.51
CA GLN A 35 -5.51 -12.15 -4.28
C GLN A 35 -4.70 -11.16 -3.43
N ASP A 36 -5.33 -10.47 -2.50
CA ASP A 36 -4.65 -9.57 -1.59
C ASP A 36 -3.62 -10.32 -0.76
N PHE A 37 -4.01 -11.46 -0.22
CA PHE A 37 -3.10 -12.31 0.58
C PHE A 37 -1.97 -12.86 -0.28
N ASN A 38 -2.27 -13.27 -1.49
CA ASN A 38 -1.26 -13.80 -2.42
C ASN A 38 -0.24 -12.74 -2.77
N ASP A 39 -0.67 -11.51 -3.00
CA ASP A 39 0.21 -10.40 -3.34
C ASP A 39 1.14 -10.06 -2.16
N ILE A 40 0.60 -10.02 -0.96
CA ILE A 40 1.40 -9.75 0.24
C ILE A 40 2.39 -10.88 0.49
N ARG A 41 1.95 -12.14 0.31
CA ARG A 41 2.85 -13.28 0.43
C ARG A 41 4.00 -13.19 -0.56
N ALA A 42 3.72 -12.89 -1.82
CA ALA A 42 4.74 -12.77 -2.84
C ALA A 42 5.73 -11.66 -2.51
N GLU A 43 5.24 -10.57 -1.97
CA GLU A 43 6.08 -9.46 -1.54
C GLU A 43 7.03 -9.89 -0.41
N LEU A 44 6.51 -10.60 0.58
CA LEU A 44 7.33 -11.09 1.70
C LEU A 44 8.35 -12.14 1.27
N GLU A 45 7.98 -13.00 0.33
CA GLU A 45 8.92 -13.97 -0.24
C GLU A 45 10.05 -13.26 -0.98
N SER A 46 9.70 -12.28 -1.79
CA SER A 46 10.65 -11.47 -2.55
C SER A 46 11.63 -10.72 -1.63
N GLY A 47 11.15 -10.27 -0.49
CA GLY A 47 11.97 -9.56 0.49
C GLY A 47 12.75 -10.46 1.42
N GLY A 48 12.60 -11.77 1.30
CA GLY A 48 13.32 -12.73 2.13
C GLY A 48 12.69 -13.00 3.49
N TYR A 49 11.51 -12.47 3.75
CA TYR A 49 10.84 -12.68 5.03
C TYR A 49 10.09 -14.01 5.10
N LEU A 50 9.70 -14.53 3.96
CA LEU A 50 9.09 -15.84 3.86
C LEU A 50 9.89 -16.71 2.91
N LYS A 51 9.94 -17.99 3.21
CA LYS A 51 10.63 -18.96 2.38
C LYS A 51 9.81 -19.24 1.13
N ASN A 52 10.43 -19.09 -0.01
CA ASN A 52 9.81 -19.47 -1.26
C ASN A 52 9.69 -20.98 -1.30
N ARG A 53 8.48 -21.50 -1.44
CA ARG A 53 8.22 -22.94 -1.43
C ARG A 53 8.63 -23.64 -2.72
N GLY A 54 9.31 -22.96 -3.62
CA GLY A 54 9.77 -23.55 -4.87
C GLY A 54 8.67 -23.91 -5.84
N LYS A 55 7.44 -23.62 -5.52
CA LYS A 55 6.34 -23.83 -6.44
C LYS A 55 6.36 -22.72 -7.46
N LYS A 56 6.64 -23.08 -8.68
CA LYS A 56 6.46 -22.15 -9.79
C LYS A 56 5.01 -21.76 -9.85
N GLN A 57 4.79 -20.48 -9.86
CA GLN A 57 3.46 -19.96 -10.08
C GLN A 57 2.96 -20.47 -11.42
N PRO A 58 1.78 -21.09 -11.50
CA PRO A 58 1.28 -21.55 -12.77
C PRO A 58 0.93 -20.35 -13.63
N GLY A 59 1.70 -20.12 -14.66
CA GLY A 59 1.40 -19.16 -15.68
C GLY A 59 1.38 -17.72 -15.21
N PHE A 60 0.76 -16.89 -16.00
CA PHE A 60 0.65 -15.45 -15.76
C PHE A 60 -0.36 -15.16 -14.66
N GLN A 61 0.11 -14.52 -13.60
CA GLN A 61 -0.79 -14.01 -12.57
C GLN A 61 -1.01 -12.53 -12.80
N ARG A 62 -2.25 -12.15 -12.91
CA ARG A 62 -2.59 -10.73 -12.98
C ARG A 62 -2.26 -10.07 -11.66
N ALA A 63 -1.58 -8.94 -11.72
CA ALA A 63 -1.43 -8.08 -10.57
C ALA A 63 -2.83 -7.64 -10.11
N SER A 64 -3.06 -7.59 -8.82
CA SER A 64 -4.33 -7.09 -8.32
C SER A 64 -4.45 -5.60 -8.63
N LYS A 65 -5.67 -5.16 -8.79
CA LYS A 65 -5.96 -3.75 -9.04
C LYS A 65 -6.16 -3.04 -7.72
N PRO A 66 -5.81 -1.74 -7.64
CA PRO A 66 -6.14 -0.97 -6.45
C PRO A 66 -7.65 -0.93 -6.25
N ARG A 67 -8.06 -0.69 -5.02
CA ARG A 67 -9.47 -0.43 -4.74
C ARG A 67 -9.87 0.83 -5.49
N GLN A 68 -11.03 0.80 -6.07
CA GLN A 68 -11.52 1.91 -6.88
C GLN A 68 -12.86 2.40 -6.36
N PHE A 69 -12.93 3.68 -6.12
CA PHE A 69 -14.15 4.34 -5.67
C PHE A 69 -14.42 5.53 -6.56
N VAL A 70 -15.62 6.05 -6.47
CA VAL A 70 -16.02 7.25 -7.22
C VAL A 70 -16.57 8.24 -6.20
N SER A 71 -16.08 9.48 -6.25
CA SER A 71 -16.58 10.51 -5.36
C SER A 71 -17.99 10.93 -5.74
N SER A 72 -18.65 11.66 -4.87
CA SER A 72 -19.99 12.16 -5.16
C SER A 72 -20.03 13.09 -6.37
N ALA A 73 -18.91 13.71 -6.70
CA ALA A 73 -18.79 14.56 -7.90
C ALA A 73 -18.33 13.77 -9.14
N GLY A 74 -18.17 12.46 -9.03
CA GLY A 74 -17.80 11.60 -10.17
C GLY A 74 -16.32 11.43 -10.39
N LEU A 75 -15.47 11.88 -9.49
CA LEU A 75 -14.02 11.70 -9.61
C LEU A 75 -13.61 10.32 -9.10
N ARG A 76 -12.73 9.67 -9.84
CA ARG A 76 -12.22 8.36 -9.48
C ARG A 76 -11.22 8.49 -8.33
N ILE A 77 -11.31 7.57 -7.38
CA ILE A 77 -10.40 7.51 -6.24
C ILE A 77 -9.78 6.11 -6.20
N LEU A 78 -8.47 6.05 -6.18
CA LEU A 78 -7.73 4.78 -6.13
C LEU A 78 -7.09 4.63 -4.77
N VAL A 79 -7.21 3.42 -4.20
CA VAL A 79 -6.66 3.10 -2.88
C VAL A 79 -5.79 1.86 -3.00
N GLY A 80 -4.52 1.97 -2.66
CA GLY A 80 -3.59 0.85 -2.75
C GLY A 80 -3.87 -0.23 -1.73
N ARG A 81 -3.64 -1.47 -2.11
CA ARG A 81 -3.91 -2.64 -1.27
C ARG A 81 -2.68 -3.20 -0.58
N SER A 82 -1.50 -2.84 -1.06
CA SER A 82 -0.23 -3.35 -0.54
C SER A 82 0.87 -2.31 -0.75
N ASN A 83 2.01 -2.51 -0.11
CA ASN A 83 3.16 -1.62 -0.29
C ASN A 83 3.57 -1.53 -1.76
N ARG A 84 3.61 -2.65 -2.45
CA ARG A 84 3.93 -2.67 -3.89
C ARG A 84 2.94 -1.86 -4.70
N GLN A 85 1.68 -2.04 -4.41
CA GLN A 85 0.63 -1.33 -5.12
C GLN A 85 0.63 0.16 -4.80
N ASN A 86 0.91 0.52 -3.54
CA ASN A 86 1.07 1.90 -3.14
C ASN A 86 2.19 2.58 -3.92
N ASP A 87 3.34 1.92 -4.01
CA ASP A 87 4.49 2.44 -4.75
C ASP A 87 4.15 2.61 -6.24
N ARG A 88 3.49 1.62 -6.79
CA ARG A 88 3.10 1.65 -8.20
C ARG A 88 2.11 2.77 -8.49
N LEU A 89 1.13 2.95 -7.63
CA LEU A 89 0.17 4.04 -7.77
C LEU A 89 0.85 5.39 -7.80
N THR A 90 1.77 5.60 -6.88
CA THR A 90 2.46 6.88 -6.76
C THR A 90 3.43 7.12 -7.91
N ALA A 91 4.14 6.07 -8.34
CA ALA A 91 5.22 6.21 -9.31
C ALA A 91 4.75 6.13 -10.75
N LYS A 92 3.72 5.36 -11.04
CA LYS A 92 3.38 5.02 -12.43
C LYS A 92 1.93 5.27 -12.83
N ASP A 93 1.00 4.96 -11.95
CA ASP A 93 -0.41 4.97 -12.29
C ASP A 93 -1.07 6.32 -12.09
N ALA A 94 -0.57 7.12 -11.17
CA ALA A 94 -1.11 8.44 -10.92
C ALA A 94 -0.54 9.46 -11.91
N ASP A 95 -1.41 10.32 -12.42
CA ASP A 95 -0.98 11.49 -13.17
C ASP A 95 -0.32 12.45 -12.17
N ARG A 96 0.73 13.15 -12.60
CA ARG A 96 1.41 14.14 -11.75
C ARG A 96 0.49 15.22 -11.21
N ARG A 97 -0.63 15.43 -11.89
CA ARG A 97 -1.61 16.45 -11.53
C ARG A 97 -2.68 15.93 -10.59
N ASP A 98 -2.67 14.64 -10.33
CA ASP A 98 -3.63 14.04 -9.39
C ASP A 98 -3.19 14.32 -7.96
N ILE A 99 -4.12 14.20 -7.05
CA ILE A 99 -3.86 14.47 -5.63
C ILE A 99 -3.56 13.19 -4.90
N TRP A 100 -2.43 13.16 -4.23
CA TRP A 100 -2.00 12.04 -3.41
C TRP A 100 -2.31 12.34 -1.94
N LEU A 101 -2.94 11.39 -1.27
CA LEU A 101 -3.27 11.50 0.14
C LEU A 101 -2.74 10.28 0.90
N HIS A 102 -2.31 10.52 2.12
CA HIS A 102 -1.83 9.49 3.01
C HIS A 102 -1.91 9.98 4.44
N THR A 103 -2.23 9.09 5.37
CA THR A 103 -2.27 9.46 6.79
C THR A 103 -0.87 9.77 7.30
N GLN A 104 -0.77 10.80 8.11
CA GLN A 104 0.50 11.22 8.70
C GLN A 104 0.87 10.33 9.87
N LYS A 105 2.14 9.94 9.93
CA LYS A 105 2.75 9.24 11.08
C LYS A 105 2.19 7.87 11.42
N ILE A 106 1.24 7.37 10.66
CA ILE A 106 0.71 6.02 10.85
C ILE A 106 0.69 5.31 9.51
N HIS A 107 0.68 3.99 9.55
CA HIS A 107 0.61 3.19 8.34
C HIS A 107 -0.79 3.27 7.73
N GLY A 108 -0.84 3.33 6.42
CA GLY A 108 -2.09 3.38 5.69
C GLY A 108 -1.86 3.24 4.21
N SER A 109 -2.94 3.11 3.48
CA SER A 109 -2.90 3.01 2.03
C SER A 109 -2.65 4.36 1.39
N HIS A 110 -1.95 4.36 0.26
CA HIS A 110 -1.88 5.53 -0.59
C HIS A 110 -3.22 5.71 -1.29
N VAL A 111 -3.71 6.93 -1.31
CA VAL A 111 -4.97 7.28 -1.95
C VAL A 111 -4.70 8.32 -3.03
N ILE A 112 -5.22 8.08 -4.22
CA ILE A 112 -5.07 8.99 -5.34
C ILE A 112 -6.45 9.48 -5.74
N LEU A 113 -6.65 10.79 -5.66
CA LEU A 113 -7.85 11.42 -6.20
C LEU A 113 -7.53 11.89 -7.62
N CYS A 114 -8.18 11.27 -8.58
CA CYS A 114 -7.89 11.49 -10.00
C CYS A 114 -8.61 12.75 -10.49
N THR A 115 -7.91 13.86 -10.46
CA THR A 115 -8.46 15.16 -10.88
C THR A 115 -8.10 15.55 -12.29
N GLY A 116 -7.04 14.96 -12.84
CA GLY A 116 -6.54 15.34 -14.16
C GLY A 116 -5.98 16.75 -14.21
N GLY A 117 -5.64 17.32 -13.05
CA GLY A 117 -5.07 18.65 -12.96
C GLY A 117 -6.10 19.75 -12.67
N GLN A 118 -7.36 19.38 -12.60
CA GLN A 118 -8.39 20.32 -12.22
C GLN A 118 -8.45 20.43 -10.70
N GLU A 119 -8.87 21.59 -10.23
CA GLU A 119 -9.04 21.77 -8.80
C GLU A 119 -10.21 20.92 -8.31
N PRO A 120 -10.02 20.07 -7.30
CA PRO A 120 -11.08 19.21 -6.82
C PRO A 120 -12.09 20.00 -5.99
N ASP A 121 -13.32 19.53 -5.99
CA ASP A 121 -14.33 20.03 -5.08
C ASP A 121 -14.04 19.55 -3.65
N GLU A 122 -14.56 20.27 -2.69
CA GLU A 122 -14.34 19.95 -1.27
C GLU A 122 -14.87 18.57 -0.90
N ALA A 123 -16.02 18.20 -1.44
CA ALA A 123 -16.61 16.90 -1.14
C ALA A 123 -15.72 15.75 -1.58
N SER A 124 -15.13 15.82 -2.79
CA SER A 124 -14.24 14.79 -3.28
C SER A 124 -12.97 14.71 -2.46
N LEU A 125 -12.39 15.85 -2.06
CA LEU A 125 -11.23 15.87 -1.17
C LEU A 125 -11.56 15.24 0.18
N TYR A 126 -12.69 15.59 0.75
CA TYR A 126 -13.11 15.03 2.03
C TYR A 126 -13.32 13.53 1.94
N GLU A 127 -13.99 13.07 0.89
CA GLU A 127 -14.24 11.64 0.69
C GLU A 127 -12.94 10.86 0.50
N ALA A 128 -11.99 11.41 -0.26
CA ALA A 128 -10.68 10.78 -0.42
C ALA A 128 -9.91 10.75 0.91
N ALA A 129 -9.99 11.82 1.69
CA ALA A 129 -9.35 11.86 3.01
C ALA A 129 -9.98 10.85 3.96
N CYS A 130 -11.29 10.67 3.90
CA CYS A 130 -11.98 9.65 4.69
C CYS A 130 -11.51 8.24 4.32
N LEU A 131 -11.29 7.98 3.04
CA LEU A 131 -10.77 6.70 2.60
C LEU A 131 -9.35 6.47 3.08
N ALA A 132 -8.51 7.49 3.06
CA ALA A 132 -7.15 7.40 3.59
C ALA A 132 -7.18 7.08 5.10
N ALA A 133 -8.06 7.71 5.84
CA ALA A 133 -8.21 7.43 7.27
C ALA A 133 -8.75 6.02 7.51
N TYR A 134 -9.74 5.62 6.73
CA TYR A 134 -10.36 4.29 6.86
C TYR A 134 -9.35 3.16 6.62
N TYR A 135 -8.51 3.28 5.60
CA TYR A 135 -7.51 2.28 5.26
C TYR A 135 -6.17 2.57 5.93
N SER A 136 -6.21 2.93 7.21
CA SER A 136 -5.02 3.23 7.99
C SER A 136 -5.08 2.59 9.37
N GLN A 137 -3.97 2.63 10.07
CA GLN A 137 -3.89 2.16 11.46
C GLN A 137 -4.78 2.94 12.42
N GLY A 138 -5.10 4.19 12.07
CA GLY A 138 -5.91 5.06 12.92
C GLY A 138 -7.40 4.78 12.86
N ARG A 139 -7.78 3.81 12.09
CA ARG A 139 -9.17 3.40 11.92
C ARG A 139 -9.80 2.87 13.21
#